data_a6419101237e4af6cac861d938eccb03
#
_entry.id   a6419101237e4af6cac861d938eccb03
#
_cell.length_a   1.000
_cell.length_b   1.000
_cell.length_c   1.000
_cell.angle_alpha   90.00
_cell.angle_beta   90.00
_cell.angle_gamma   90.00
#
_symmetry.space_group_name_H-M   'P 1'
#
loop_
_entity.id
_entity.type
_entity.pdbx_description
1 polymer ?
#
loop_
_entity_poly.entity_id
_entity_poly.type
_entity_poly.pdbx_seq_one_letter_code
_entity_poly.pdbx_strand_id
1 'polypeptide(L)'
;MSHENRCPLAPRAAFWHSDPMRYAALFFAALSALPAAAQDLMTAEEFDAYTRGKTLFYGRDGSAYGAEIYHENRRVEWSFLDGECREGEWYQDGELICFVYEDNPDPQCWSFSRGNGGLIARFENDPRTTELYEARDADEEMICLGPKVGV
;
A
#
# COMPACT_ATOMS: atom_id res chain seq x y z
N MET A 1 50.27 71.38 55.83
CA MET A 1 48.83 71.82 55.91
C MET A 1 48.08 71.04 54.93
N SER A 2 47.38 70.05 55.40
CA SER A 2 46.75 69.00 54.58
C SER A 2 45.26 69.28 54.45
N HIS A 3 44.75 69.30 53.28
CA HIS A 3 43.31 69.29 53.06
C HIS A 3 42.92 67.93 52.42
N GLU A 4 42.21 67.20 53.27
CA GLU A 4 41.56 65.97 52.97
C GLU A 4 40.22 66.26 52.25
N ASN A 5 40.10 65.86 50.98
CA ASN A 5 38.84 65.88 50.29
C ASN A 5 38.24 64.45 50.19
N ARG A 6 37.18 64.27 51.03
CA ARG A 6 36.33 63.07 50.97
C ARG A 6 35.32 63.20 49.87
N CYS A 7 35.35 62.29 48.88
CA CYS A 7 34.27 62.10 47.92
C CYS A 7 33.17 61.24 48.51
N PRO A 8 31.90 61.56 48.32
CA PRO A 8 30.77 60.73 48.74
C PRO A 8 30.52 59.56 47.79
N LEU A 9 30.26 58.38 48.39
CA LEU A 9 29.87 57.18 47.70
C LEU A 9 28.46 57.30 47.13
N ALA A 10 28.32 57.09 45.81
CA ALA A 10 27.06 56.98 45.12
C ALA A 10 26.45 55.57 45.32
N PRO A 11 25.13 55.44 45.43
CA PRO A 11 24.48 54.14 45.58
C PRO A 11 24.48 53.36 44.29
N ARG A 12 24.84 52.07 44.37
CA ARG A 12 24.78 51.11 43.27
C ARG A 12 23.32 50.82 42.93
N ALA A 13 22.89 51.22 41.75
CA ALA A 13 21.64 50.78 41.14
C ALA A 13 21.70 49.28 40.84
N ALA A 14 20.80 48.51 41.43
CA ALA A 14 20.62 47.09 41.10
C ALA A 14 19.94 46.97 39.74
N PHE A 15 20.69 46.56 38.73
CA PHE A 15 20.12 46.18 37.44
C PHE A 15 19.45 44.80 37.58
N TRP A 16 18.14 44.81 37.55
CA TRP A 16 17.36 43.60 37.39
C TRP A 16 17.49 43.14 35.94
N HIS A 17 18.27 42.09 35.72
CA HIS A 17 18.30 41.38 34.43
C HIS A 17 17.05 40.51 34.36
N SER A 18 16.09 41.00 33.61
CA SER A 18 14.96 40.18 33.17
C SER A 18 15.45 39.29 32.05
N ASP A 19 15.69 38.03 32.31
CA ASP A 19 16.03 37.02 31.31
C ASP A 19 14.82 36.74 30.40
N PRO A 20 14.82 37.13 29.11
CA PRO A 20 13.72 36.86 28.21
C PRO A 20 13.74 35.40 27.66
N MET A 21 14.62 34.54 28.18
CA MET A 21 14.87 33.20 27.61
C MET A 21 14.05 32.06 28.25
N ARG A 22 13.07 32.38 29.10
CA ARG A 22 12.28 31.32 29.79
C ARG A 22 10.95 30.97 29.12
N TYR A 23 10.55 31.63 28.05
CA TYR A 23 9.27 31.35 27.36
C TYR A 23 9.40 30.73 25.99
N ALA A 24 10.63 30.38 25.54
CA ALA A 24 10.87 29.79 24.21
C ALA A 24 10.76 28.24 24.17
N ALA A 25 10.44 27.59 25.28
CA ALA A 25 10.54 26.12 25.41
C ALA A 25 9.21 25.35 25.39
N LEU A 26 8.07 25.97 25.06
CA LEU A 26 6.77 25.29 25.10
C LEU A 26 6.01 25.26 23.75
N PHE A 27 6.68 25.48 22.64
CA PHE A 27 6.08 25.36 21.28
C PHE A 27 6.64 24.15 20.52
N PHE A 28 6.90 23.04 21.19
CA PHE A 28 7.27 21.81 20.53
C PHE A 28 6.30 20.70 20.92
N ALA A 29 5.70 20.11 19.92
CA ALA A 29 4.98 18.84 19.94
C ALA A 29 3.45 18.91 19.87
N ALA A 30 2.94 19.41 18.76
CA ALA A 30 1.74 18.84 18.21
C ALA A 30 2.03 18.41 16.76
N LEU A 31 3.02 17.51 16.56
CA LEU A 31 3.00 16.66 15.36
C LEU A 31 1.82 15.70 15.59
N SER A 32 0.66 16.09 15.09
CA SER A 32 -0.47 15.19 14.91
C SER A 32 0.01 14.07 14.00
N ALA A 33 0.27 12.89 14.56
CA ALA A 33 0.35 11.65 13.80
C ALA A 33 -1.02 11.52 13.12
N LEU A 34 -1.06 11.84 11.82
CA LEU A 34 -2.19 11.48 10.98
C LEU A 34 -2.27 9.96 11.03
N PRO A 35 -3.42 9.38 11.39
CA PRO A 35 -3.58 7.94 11.28
C PRO A 35 -3.31 7.58 9.83
N ALA A 36 -2.33 6.71 9.57
CA ALA A 36 -2.22 6.04 8.29
C ALA A 36 -3.57 5.34 8.10
N ALA A 37 -4.33 5.76 7.09
CA ALA A 37 -5.54 5.05 6.73
C ALA A 37 -5.09 3.64 6.32
N ALA A 38 -5.37 2.64 7.16
CA ALA A 38 -5.24 1.26 6.74
C ALA A 38 -6.21 1.09 5.56
N GLN A 39 -5.69 0.58 4.45
CA GLN A 39 -6.56 0.24 3.34
C GLN A 39 -7.46 -0.89 3.81
N ASP A 40 -8.78 -0.70 3.73
CA ASP A 40 -9.73 -1.73 4.07
C ASP A 40 -9.55 -2.91 3.09
N LEU A 41 -9.18 -4.06 3.62
CA LEU A 41 -9.04 -5.29 2.84
C LEU A 41 -10.42 -5.80 2.45
N MET A 42 -10.51 -6.32 1.23
CA MET A 42 -11.75 -6.93 0.74
C MET A 42 -11.99 -8.28 1.39
N THR A 43 -13.21 -8.52 1.82
CA THR A 43 -13.68 -9.87 2.17
C THR A 43 -13.85 -10.72 0.91
N ALA A 44 -13.96 -12.04 1.09
CA ALA A 44 -14.22 -12.95 -0.02
C ALA A 44 -15.52 -12.65 -0.76
N GLU A 45 -16.56 -12.24 -0.03
CA GLU A 45 -17.85 -11.84 -0.63
C GLU A 45 -17.71 -10.58 -1.50
N GLU A 46 -16.98 -9.59 -1.02
CA GLU A 46 -16.75 -8.35 -1.77
C GLU A 46 -15.86 -8.60 -3.00
N PHE A 47 -14.83 -9.45 -2.85
CA PHE A 47 -13.97 -9.86 -3.94
C PHE A 47 -14.76 -10.62 -5.01
N ASP A 48 -15.53 -11.62 -4.62
CA ASP A 48 -16.38 -12.41 -5.52
C ASP A 48 -17.42 -11.52 -6.24
N ALA A 49 -18.10 -10.65 -5.51
CA ALA A 49 -19.09 -9.73 -6.09
C ALA A 49 -18.45 -8.76 -7.09
N TYR A 50 -17.19 -8.42 -6.90
CA TYR A 50 -16.47 -7.53 -7.81
C TYR A 50 -15.97 -8.23 -9.06
N THR A 51 -15.41 -9.43 -8.93
CA THR A 51 -14.64 -10.11 -9.99
C THR A 51 -15.48 -11.06 -10.83
N ARG A 52 -16.46 -11.72 -10.25
CA ARG A 52 -17.25 -12.79 -10.89
C ARG A 52 -17.79 -12.37 -12.27
N GLY A 53 -17.54 -13.22 -13.27
CA GLY A 53 -17.96 -13.04 -14.65
C GLY A 53 -17.17 -12.01 -15.42
N LYS A 54 -16.06 -11.53 -14.87
CA LYS A 54 -15.19 -10.54 -15.51
C LYS A 54 -13.86 -11.15 -15.92
N THR A 55 -13.23 -10.51 -16.91
CA THR A 55 -11.80 -10.62 -17.20
C THR A 55 -11.16 -9.33 -16.67
N LEU A 56 -10.21 -9.47 -15.74
CA LEU A 56 -9.46 -8.35 -15.21
C LEU A 56 -8.00 -8.43 -15.68
N PHE A 57 -7.50 -7.31 -16.16
CA PHE A 57 -6.10 -7.15 -16.53
C PHE A 57 -5.34 -6.51 -15.38
N TYR A 58 -4.15 -6.98 -15.13
CA TYR A 58 -3.30 -6.52 -14.07
C TYR A 58 -2.01 -5.92 -14.62
N GLY A 59 -1.64 -4.79 -14.05
CA GLY A 59 -0.39 -4.10 -14.34
C GLY A 59 0.55 -4.12 -13.15
N ARG A 60 1.84 -4.00 -13.46
CA ARG A 60 2.92 -3.83 -12.50
C ARG A 60 3.91 -2.81 -13.04
N ASP A 61 4.28 -1.83 -12.23
CA ASP A 61 5.29 -0.81 -12.59
C ASP A 61 5.04 -0.12 -13.95
N GLY A 62 3.76 0.10 -14.29
CA GLY A 62 3.36 0.74 -15.56
C GLY A 62 3.35 -0.18 -16.78
N SER A 63 3.57 -1.48 -16.61
CA SER A 63 3.55 -2.48 -17.67
C SER A 63 2.46 -3.52 -17.44
N ALA A 64 1.95 -4.13 -18.51
CA ALA A 64 1.04 -5.26 -18.41
C ALA A 64 1.75 -6.43 -17.71
N TYR A 65 1.05 -7.07 -16.78
CA TYR A 65 1.57 -8.21 -16.02
C TYR A 65 0.87 -9.51 -16.38
N GLY A 66 -0.46 -9.48 -16.49
CA GLY A 66 -1.27 -10.63 -16.81
C GLY A 66 -2.75 -10.30 -16.81
N ALA A 67 -3.56 -11.30 -17.09
CA ALA A 67 -5.02 -11.19 -17.01
C ALA A 67 -5.62 -12.43 -16.37
N GLU A 68 -6.78 -12.26 -15.75
CA GLU A 68 -7.52 -13.35 -15.13
C GLU A 68 -9.00 -13.29 -15.43
N ILE A 69 -9.55 -14.42 -15.88
CA ILE A 69 -10.98 -14.62 -16.03
C ILE A 69 -11.52 -15.20 -14.72
N TYR A 70 -12.54 -14.57 -14.17
CA TYR A 70 -13.22 -15.01 -12.95
C TYR A 70 -14.55 -15.67 -13.31
N HIS A 71 -14.58 -16.98 -13.24
CA HIS A 71 -15.76 -17.78 -13.50
C HIS A 71 -16.68 -17.91 -12.28
N GLU A 72 -17.84 -18.54 -12.49
CA GLU A 72 -18.71 -18.98 -11.42
C GLU A 72 -17.98 -20.01 -10.51
N ASN A 73 -18.46 -20.15 -9.26
CA ASN A 73 -17.95 -21.13 -8.29
C ASN A 73 -16.47 -20.99 -7.95
N ARG A 74 -15.95 -19.75 -7.97
CA ARG A 74 -14.56 -19.42 -7.60
C ARG A 74 -13.50 -20.07 -8.49
N ARG A 75 -13.86 -20.45 -9.69
CA ARG A 75 -12.89 -20.90 -10.69
C ARG A 75 -12.28 -19.70 -11.39
N VAL A 76 -11.02 -19.84 -11.78
CA VAL A 76 -10.27 -18.81 -12.47
C VAL A 76 -9.46 -19.37 -13.63
N GLU A 77 -9.05 -18.50 -14.52
CA GLU A 77 -8.16 -18.81 -15.61
C GLU A 77 -7.17 -17.65 -15.77
N TRP A 78 -5.90 -17.92 -15.49
CA TRP A 78 -4.83 -16.93 -15.51
C TRP A 78 -3.97 -17.03 -16.79
N SER A 79 -3.54 -15.88 -17.31
CA SER A 79 -2.52 -15.81 -18.35
C SER A 79 -1.53 -14.69 -18.07
N PHE A 80 -0.25 -14.94 -18.34
CA PHE A 80 0.78 -13.91 -18.42
C PHE A 80 0.78 -13.16 -19.78
N LEU A 81 -0.31 -13.26 -20.53
CA LEU A 81 -0.48 -12.67 -21.88
C LEU A 81 0.49 -13.27 -22.91
N ASP A 82 0.95 -14.48 -22.66
CA ASP A 82 1.83 -15.25 -23.51
C ASP A 82 1.09 -16.26 -24.43
N GLY A 83 -0.25 -16.26 -24.35
CA GLY A 83 -1.12 -17.20 -25.07
C GLY A 83 -1.34 -18.52 -24.35
N GLU A 84 -0.70 -18.72 -23.19
CA GLU A 84 -0.94 -19.88 -22.33
C GLU A 84 -1.85 -19.45 -21.16
N CYS A 85 -2.86 -20.28 -20.90
CA CYS A 85 -3.78 -20.07 -19.77
C CYS A 85 -3.69 -21.23 -18.80
N ARG A 86 -3.86 -20.93 -17.53
CA ARG A 86 -3.79 -21.87 -16.40
C ARG A 86 -5.09 -21.85 -15.64
N GLU A 87 -5.78 -22.96 -15.65
CA GLU A 87 -6.99 -23.11 -14.84
C GLU A 87 -6.62 -23.18 -13.35
N GLY A 88 -7.50 -22.63 -12.52
CA GLY A 88 -7.33 -22.62 -11.08
C GLY A 88 -8.62 -22.39 -10.33
N GLU A 89 -8.47 -22.30 -9.05
CA GLU A 89 -9.55 -21.93 -8.12
C GLU A 89 -9.00 -21.02 -7.04
N TRP A 90 -9.87 -20.23 -6.43
CA TRP A 90 -9.51 -19.39 -5.31
C TRP A 90 -10.38 -19.66 -4.07
N TYR A 91 -9.81 -19.41 -2.92
CA TYR A 91 -10.47 -19.53 -1.62
C TYR A 91 -9.99 -18.44 -0.66
N GLN A 92 -10.72 -18.24 0.41
CA GLN A 92 -10.32 -17.31 1.47
C GLN A 92 -9.51 -18.03 2.54
N ASP A 93 -8.41 -17.42 2.96
CA ASP A 93 -7.63 -17.81 4.14
C ASP A 93 -7.39 -16.58 5.02
N GLY A 94 -8.12 -16.46 6.11
CA GLY A 94 -8.13 -15.26 6.94
C GLY A 94 -8.61 -14.03 6.17
N GLU A 95 -7.76 -13.02 6.04
CA GLU A 95 -8.00 -11.80 5.27
C GLU A 95 -7.44 -11.88 3.84
N LEU A 96 -6.91 -13.05 3.45
CA LEU A 96 -6.28 -13.24 2.14
C LEU A 96 -7.18 -14.01 1.19
N ILE A 97 -7.01 -13.74 -0.09
CA ILE A 97 -7.56 -14.52 -1.19
C ILE A 97 -6.41 -15.33 -1.78
N CYS A 98 -6.51 -16.65 -1.69
CA CYS A 98 -5.47 -17.57 -2.13
C CYS A 98 -5.89 -18.29 -3.40
N PHE A 99 -4.99 -18.35 -4.38
CA PHE A 99 -5.18 -19.01 -5.68
C PHE A 99 -4.32 -20.25 -5.77
N VAL A 100 -4.86 -21.29 -6.34
CA VAL A 100 -4.16 -22.53 -6.67
C VAL A 100 -4.40 -22.84 -8.14
N TYR A 101 -3.33 -23.03 -8.91
CA TYR A 101 -3.41 -23.32 -10.32
C TYR A 101 -2.96 -24.75 -10.64
N GLU A 102 -3.42 -25.30 -11.75
CA GLU A 102 -3.13 -26.68 -12.17
C GLU A 102 -1.64 -26.99 -12.33
N ASP A 103 -0.83 -25.98 -12.72
CA ASP A 103 0.60 -26.09 -12.90
C ASP A 103 1.42 -25.72 -11.65
N ASN A 104 0.76 -25.13 -10.63
CA ASN A 104 1.38 -24.74 -9.39
C ASN A 104 0.44 -24.99 -8.20
N PRO A 105 0.60 -26.12 -7.48
CA PRO A 105 -0.26 -26.46 -6.34
C PRO A 105 0.03 -25.65 -5.08
N ASP A 106 1.11 -24.86 -5.03
CA ASP A 106 1.43 -24.00 -3.90
C ASP A 106 0.50 -22.78 -3.90
N PRO A 107 -0.29 -22.56 -2.83
CA PRO A 107 -1.21 -21.43 -2.78
C PRO A 107 -0.49 -20.10 -2.92
N GLN A 108 -1.00 -19.25 -3.79
CA GLN A 108 -0.55 -17.87 -3.99
C GLN A 108 -1.56 -16.92 -3.32
N CYS A 109 -1.19 -16.40 -2.15
CA CYS A 109 -2.08 -15.61 -1.32
C CYS A 109 -1.85 -14.12 -1.47
N TRP A 110 -2.93 -13.38 -1.63
CA TRP A 110 -2.96 -11.95 -1.91
C TRP A 110 -3.92 -11.24 -0.96
N SER A 111 -3.56 -10.07 -0.52
CA SER A 111 -4.50 -9.12 0.04
C SER A 111 -5.03 -8.22 -1.07
N PHE A 112 -6.35 -7.97 -1.06
CA PHE A 112 -7.01 -7.12 -2.03
C PHE A 112 -7.63 -5.91 -1.37
N SER A 113 -7.50 -4.76 -2.01
CA SER A 113 -8.14 -3.51 -1.59
C SER A 113 -8.66 -2.74 -2.80
N ARG A 114 -9.50 -1.73 -2.53
CA ARG A 114 -10.02 -0.84 -3.56
C ARG A 114 -9.18 0.42 -3.65
N GLY A 115 -8.61 0.67 -4.84
CA GLY A 115 -7.99 1.94 -5.19
C GLY A 115 -8.88 2.80 -6.09
N ASN A 116 -8.43 4.00 -6.41
CA ASN A 116 -9.13 4.92 -7.32
C ASN A 116 -9.26 4.36 -8.75
N GLY A 117 -8.39 3.42 -9.12
CA GLY A 117 -8.31 2.82 -10.43
C GLY A 117 -9.00 1.45 -10.56
N GLY A 118 -9.42 0.82 -9.50
CA GLY A 118 -9.91 -0.56 -9.47
C GLY A 118 -9.27 -1.34 -8.32
N LEU A 119 -8.99 -2.61 -8.51
CA LEU A 119 -8.33 -3.45 -7.51
C LEU A 119 -6.85 -3.11 -7.38
N ILE A 120 -6.38 -3.23 -6.15
CA ILE A 120 -4.96 -3.33 -5.80
C ILE A 120 -4.77 -4.69 -5.13
N ALA A 121 -3.86 -5.49 -5.67
CA ALA A 121 -3.51 -6.82 -5.15
C ALA A 121 -2.07 -6.81 -4.65
N ARG A 122 -1.86 -7.24 -3.41
CA ARG A 122 -0.53 -7.36 -2.82
C ARG A 122 -0.24 -8.83 -2.53
N PHE A 123 0.90 -9.31 -3.03
CA PHE A 123 1.34 -10.68 -2.79
C PHE A 123 1.90 -10.85 -1.37
N GLU A 124 1.36 -11.82 -0.62
CA GLU A 124 1.66 -11.98 0.81
C GLU A 124 2.57 -13.19 1.11
N ASN A 125 2.88 -14.02 0.12
CA ASN A 125 3.79 -15.16 0.31
C ASN A 125 5.29 -14.79 0.28
N ASP A 126 5.64 -13.58 -0.15
CA ASP A 126 7.04 -13.12 -0.24
C ASP A 126 7.18 -11.79 0.53
N PRO A 127 8.17 -11.67 1.45
CA PRO A 127 8.43 -10.42 2.17
C PRO A 127 8.83 -9.24 1.26
N ARG A 128 9.17 -9.49 0.00
CA ARG A 128 9.44 -8.45 -1.02
C ARG A 128 8.20 -8.04 -1.80
N THR A 129 7.07 -8.09 -1.18
CA THR A 129 5.73 -7.76 -1.71
C THR A 129 5.67 -7.26 -3.15
N THR A 130 5.10 -8.09 -4.02
CA THR A 130 4.68 -7.66 -5.36
C THR A 130 3.30 -7.01 -5.23
N GLU A 131 3.16 -5.81 -5.77
CA GLU A 131 1.87 -5.14 -5.87
C GLU A 131 1.45 -5.07 -7.34
N LEU A 132 0.23 -5.49 -7.60
CA LEU A 132 -0.43 -5.39 -8.89
C LEU A 132 -1.60 -4.42 -8.78
N TYR A 133 -1.90 -3.73 -9.86
CA TYR A 133 -3.08 -2.88 -9.96
C TYR A 133 -3.93 -3.31 -11.16
N GLU A 134 -5.25 -3.15 -11.04
CA GLU A 134 -6.17 -3.35 -12.15
C GLU A 134 -5.90 -2.32 -13.25
N ALA A 135 -5.56 -2.80 -14.42
CA ALA A 135 -5.34 -1.97 -15.60
C ALA A 135 -6.68 -1.79 -16.34
N ARG A 136 -7.17 -0.54 -16.41
CA ARG A 136 -8.50 -0.25 -17.00
C ARG A 136 -8.52 -0.24 -18.52
N ASP A 137 -7.40 0.05 -19.14
CA ASP A 137 -7.29 0.27 -20.58
C ASP A 137 -6.39 -0.79 -21.25
N ALA A 138 -6.54 -2.06 -20.84
CA ALA A 138 -5.87 -3.13 -21.55
C ALA A 138 -6.65 -3.38 -22.85
N ASP A 139 -6.15 -2.83 -23.94
CA ASP A 139 -6.65 -3.07 -25.30
C ASP A 139 -6.38 -4.51 -25.78
N GLU A 140 -5.77 -5.34 -24.94
CA GLU A 140 -5.42 -6.71 -25.28
C GLU A 140 -6.51 -7.67 -24.77
N GLU A 141 -7.00 -8.48 -25.71
CA GLU A 141 -7.88 -9.59 -25.36
C GLU A 141 -7.04 -10.72 -24.74
N MET A 142 -7.51 -11.29 -23.60
CA MET A 142 -6.90 -12.48 -23.05
C MET A 142 -7.15 -13.66 -24.00
N ILE A 143 -6.10 -14.12 -24.65
CA ILE A 143 -6.16 -15.21 -25.64
C ILE A 143 -5.59 -16.48 -25.03
N CYS A 144 -6.40 -17.52 -24.93
CA CYS A 144 -6.02 -18.86 -24.49
C CYS A 144 -5.91 -19.76 -25.71
N LEU A 145 -4.71 -20.08 -26.16
CA LEU A 145 -4.48 -20.86 -27.36
C LEU A 145 -4.75 -22.36 -27.18
N GLY A 146 -5.05 -22.81 -25.97
CA GLY A 146 -5.23 -24.24 -25.65
C GLY A 146 -3.94 -25.06 -25.73
N PRO A 147 -4.02 -26.36 -25.41
CA PRO A 147 -2.85 -27.21 -25.45
C PRO A 147 -2.32 -27.33 -26.92
N LYS A 148 -1.00 -27.17 -27.07
CA LYS A 148 -0.31 -27.42 -28.36
C LYS A 148 -0.44 -28.90 -28.70
N VAL A 149 -1.49 -29.27 -29.45
CA VAL A 149 -1.60 -30.60 -30.01
C VAL A 149 -0.59 -30.71 -31.15
N GLY A 150 0.49 -31.45 -30.90
CA GLY A 150 1.46 -31.76 -31.94
C GLY A 150 0.77 -32.54 -33.09
N VAL A 151 0.88 -32.06 -34.29
CA VAL A 151 0.53 -32.76 -35.51
C VAL A 151 1.72 -33.55 -36.02
#